data_480550731fa5f344ab9045227e1e4071
#
_entry.id   480550731fa5f344ab9045227e1e4071
#
_cell.length_a   1.000
_cell.length_b   1.000
_cell.length_c   1.000
_cell.angle_alpha   90.00
_cell.angle_beta   90.00
_cell.angle_gamma   90.00
#
_symmetry.space_group_name_H-M   'P 1'
#
loop_
_entity.id
_entity.type
_entity.pdbx_description
1 polymer ?
#
loop_
_entity_poly.entity_id
_entity_poly.type
_entity_poly.pdbx_seq_one_letter_code
_entity_poly.pdbx_strand_id
1 'polypeptide(L)'
;VSAEKALTAVDFLLRNVTPDAQVPTLLKDVEAGQQLQVLFARYKELLKQQNCLDYGAILYFCEELLRERPRVSKQLRTVYRFVCVDEFQDTNVAQYRVLRSLAPDKDANVFIVGDDDQVIYQWNVASPTRVRELEQHYDLTTIQLPENYRCPPEVVALANALIVHNGERSAEKMPLLSMKAGTGEDPIDLLSFENDQREAEGIAELVKARLSSGVRPADVVVLARATKLLERVQKALAA
;
A
#
# COMPACT_ATOMS: atom_id res chain seq x y z
N VAL A 1 14.98 -18.33 -15.01
CA VAL A 1 14.30 -17.46 -14.01
C VAL A 1 14.07 -18.28 -12.76
N SER A 2 14.38 -17.73 -11.56
CA SER A 2 14.07 -18.45 -10.31
C SER A 2 12.56 -18.55 -10.10
N ALA A 3 12.09 -19.57 -9.36
CA ALA A 3 10.67 -19.75 -9.03
C ALA A 3 10.08 -18.53 -8.31
N GLU A 4 10.86 -17.90 -7.43
CA GLU A 4 10.47 -16.70 -6.70
C GLU A 4 10.19 -15.51 -7.65
N LYS A 5 11.07 -15.26 -8.62
CA LYS A 5 10.87 -14.20 -9.63
C LYS A 5 9.67 -14.49 -10.52
N ALA A 6 9.43 -15.76 -10.84
CA ALA A 6 8.27 -16.17 -11.63
C ALA A 6 6.96 -15.92 -10.86
N LEU A 7 6.91 -16.26 -9.56
CA LEU A 7 5.76 -16.00 -8.69
C LEU A 7 5.50 -14.51 -8.53
N THR A 8 6.54 -13.70 -8.32
CA THR A 8 6.42 -12.23 -8.25
C THR A 8 5.83 -11.64 -9.54
N ALA A 9 6.27 -12.14 -10.70
CA ALA A 9 5.72 -11.71 -11.99
C ALA A 9 4.25 -12.11 -12.14
N VAL A 10 3.87 -13.32 -11.76
CA VAL A 10 2.48 -13.79 -11.80
C VAL A 10 1.58 -12.96 -10.86
N ASP A 11 2.02 -12.71 -9.63
CA ASP A 11 1.27 -11.88 -8.68
C ASP A 11 1.08 -10.45 -9.22
N PHE A 12 2.11 -9.86 -9.82
CA PHE A 12 2.00 -8.58 -10.51
C PHE A 12 0.93 -8.60 -11.62
N LEU A 13 0.91 -9.65 -12.46
CA LEU A 13 -0.08 -9.78 -13.54
C LEU A 13 -1.50 -9.90 -13.00
N LEU A 14 -1.69 -10.65 -11.91
CA LEU A 14 -2.98 -10.81 -11.24
C LEU A 14 -3.49 -9.48 -10.69
N ARG A 15 -2.65 -8.74 -9.96
CA ARG A 15 -3.02 -7.45 -9.34
C ARG A 15 -3.27 -6.35 -10.35
N ASN A 16 -2.67 -6.42 -11.53
CA ASN A 16 -2.92 -5.52 -12.65
C ASN A 16 -4.09 -5.93 -13.53
N VAL A 17 -4.70 -7.10 -13.28
CA VAL A 17 -5.73 -7.68 -14.16
C VAL A 17 -5.26 -7.67 -15.62
N THR A 18 -4.03 -8.13 -15.81
CA THR A 18 -3.39 -8.10 -17.13
C THR A 18 -4.04 -9.14 -18.05
N PRO A 19 -4.58 -8.75 -19.21
CA PRO A 19 -5.08 -9.71 -20.19
C PRO A 19 -3.96 -10.62 -20.72
N ASP A 20 -4.22 -11.91 -20.87
CA ASP A 20 -3.23 -12.89 -21.34
C ASP A 20 -2.54 -12.46 -22.64
N ALA A 21 -3.30 -11.86 -23.56
CA ALA A 21 -2.77 -11.38 -24.83
C ALA A 21 -1.74 -10.22 -24.71
N GLN A 22 -1.76 -9.49 -23.59
CA GLN A 22 -0.83 -8.36 -23.34
C GLN A 22 0.46 -8.81 -22.64
N VAL A 23 0.47 -9.98 -22.00
CA VAL A 23 1.62 -10.45 -21.23
C VAL A 23 2.92 -10.48 -22.04
N PRO A 24 2.96 -10.94 -23.31
CA PRO A 24 4.20 -10.97 -24.10
C PRO A 24 4.81 -9.61 -24.32
N THR A 25 4.01 -8.54 -24.35
CA THR A 25 4.49 -7.18 -24.64
C THR A 25 5.05 -6.44 -23.42
N LEU A 26 4.93 -7.01 -22.23
CA LEU A 26 5.41 -6.42 -20.98
C LEU A 26 6.93 -6.53 -20.80
N LEU A 27 7.57 -7.48 -21.48
CA LEU A 27 8.99 -7.70 -21.40
C LEU A 27 9.67 -7.28 -22.71
N LYS A 28 10.89 -6.73 -22.59
CA LYS A 28 11.70 -6.40 -23.77
C LYS A 28 12.11 -7.64 -24.55
N ASP A 29 12.30 -8.76 -23.86
CA ASP A 29 12.58 -10.07 -24.44
C ASP A 29 11.26 -10.75 -24.78
N VAL A 30 10.99 -10.90 -26.06
CA VAL A 30 9.75 -11.48 -26.61
C VAL A 30 9.59 -12.94 -26.20
N GLU A 31 10.67 -13.72 -26.20
CA GLU A 31 10.62 -15.13 -25.82
C GLU A 31 10.29 -15.30 -24.34
N ALA A 32 10.94 -14.53 -23.47
CA ALA A 32 10.61 -14.48 -22.04
C ALA A 32 9.17 -14.01 -21.79
N GLY A 33 8.66 -13.07 -22.58
CA GLY A 33 7.27 -12.63 -22.53
C GLY A 33 6.28 -13.75 -22.90
N GLN A 34 6.55 -14.52 -23.92
CA GLN A 34 5.73 -15.67 -24.32
C GLN A 34 5.76 -16.77 -23.26
N GLN A 35 6.93 -17.07 -22.68
CA GLN A 35 7.07 -18.04 -21.60
C GLN A 35 6.28 -17.59 -20.37
N LEU A 36 6.32 -16.30 -20.01
CA LEU A 36 5.53 -15.75 -18.91
C LEU A 36 4.02 -15.86 -19.17
N GLN A 37 3.57 -15.65 -20.41
CA GLN A 37 2.16 -15.82 -20.78
C GLN A 37 1.69 -17.26 -20.57
N VAL A 38 2.47 -18.23 -21.02
CA VAL A 38 2.16 -19.66 -20.83
C VAL A 38 2.13 -20.02 -19.35
N LEU A 39 3.11 -19.54 -18.57
CA LEU A 39 3.16 -19.74 -17.13
C LEU A 39 1.93 -19.15 -16.44
N PHE A 40 1.56 -17.91 -16.78
CA PHE A 40 0.42 -17.22 -16.19
C PHE A 40 -0.91 -17.93 -16.48
N ALA A 41 -1.11 -18.37 -17.72
CA ALA A 41 -2.30 -19.13 -18.11
C ALA A 41 -2.36 -20.47 -17.33
N ARG A 42 -1.23 -21.20 -17.28
CA ARG A 42 -1.14 -22.47 -16.55
C ARG A 42 -1.35 -22.31 -15.05
N TYR A 43 -0.83 -21.25 -14.47
CA TYR A 43 -1.02 -20.95 -13.06
C TYR A 43 -2.51 -20.76 -12.71
N LYS A 44 -3.23 -19.94 -13.47
CA LYS A 44 -4.68 -19.74 -13.29
C LYS A 44 -5.47 -21.05 -13.46
N GLU A 45 -5.09 -21.87 -14.43
CA GLU A 45 -5.72 -23.17 -14.64
C GLU A 45 -5.50 -24.11 -13.45
N LEU A 46 -4.27 -24.19 -12.93
CA LEU A 46 -3.95 -25.03 -11.77
C LEU A 46 -4.72 -24.59 -10.52
N LEU A 47 -4.85 -23.28 -10.26
CA LEU A 47 -5.66 -22.79 -9.15
C LEU A 47 -7.12 -23.27 -9.26
N LYS A 48 -7.71 -23.19 -10.47
CA LYS A 48 -9.06 -23.69 -10.72
C LYS A 48 -9.17 -25.21 -10.53
N GLN A 49 -8.20 -25.98 -11.03
CA GLN A 49 -8.16 -27.44 -10.89
C GLN A 49 -8.01 -27.90 -9.43
N GLN A 50 -7.19 -27.18 -8.66
CA GLN A 50 -6.94 -27.46 -7.24
C GLN A 50 -8.02 -26.87 -6.32
N ASN A 51 -8.99 -26.14 -6.86
CA ASN A 51 -10.04 -25.44 -6.12
C ASN A 51 -9.44 -24.56 -4.99
N CYS A 52 -8.37 -23.83 -5.29
CA CYS A 52 -7.70 -22.95 -4.36
C CYS A 52 -7.41 -21.60 -5.01
N LEU A 53 -7.24 -20.57 -4.20
CA LEU A 53 -6.93 -19.20 -4.63
C LEU A 53 -5.86 -18.63 -3.70
N ASP A 54 -4.91 -17.90 -4.25
CA ASP A 54 -4.08 -16.97 -3.50
C ASP A 54 -4.71 -15.57 -3.48
N TYR A 55 -4.11 -14.64 -2.75
CA TYR A 55 -4.64 -13.27 -2.60
C TYR A 55 -4.72 -12.51 -3.93
N GLY A 56 -3.75 -12.66 -4.83
CA GLY A 56 -3.77 -12.06 -6.15
C GLY A 56 -4.89 -12.63 -7.02
N ALA A 57 -5.06 -13.94 -7.00
CA ALA A 57 -6.09 -14.65 -7.76
C ALA A 57 -7.50 -14.34 -7.27
N ILE A 58 -7.71 -14.13 -5.94
CA ILE A 58 -9.01 -13.69 -5.41
C ILE A 58 -9.44 -12.39 -6.08
N LEU A 59 -8.54 -11.40 -6.14
CA LEU A 59 -8.84 -10.11 -6.75
C LEU A 59 -9.05 -10.23 -8.26
N TYR A 60 -8.17 -10.97 -8.94
CA TYR A 60 -8.25 -11.20 -10.38
C TYR A 60 -9.58 -11.84 -10.80
N PHE A 61 -9.92 -12.97 -10.17
CA PHE A 61 -11.15 -13.70 -10.51
C PHE A 61 -12.42 -12.99 -10.03
N CYS A 62 -12.34 -12.18 -8.97
CA CYS A 62 -13.42 -11.30 -8.56
C CYS A 62 -13.71 -10.26 -9.66
N GLU A 63 -12.68 -9.57 -10.15
CA GLU A 63 -12.80 -8.61 -11.25
C GLU A 63 -13.34 -9.29 -12.52
N GLU A 64 -12.74 -10.43 -12.92
CA GLU A 64 -13.18 -11.20 -14.07
C GLU A 64 -14.66 -11.59 -13.97
N LEU A 65 -15.11 -12.08 -12.81
CA LEU A 65 -16.50 -12.43 -12.55
C LEU A 65 -17.44 -11.23 -12.70
N LEU A 66 -17.08 -10.09 -12.11
CA LEU A 66 -17.92 -8.88 -12.17
C LEU A 66 -18.00 -8.31 -13.59
N ARG A 67 -16.93 -8.38 -14.35
CA ARG A 67 -16.85 -7.94 -15.75
C ARG A 67 -17.61 -8.88 -16.69
N GLU A 68 -17.46 -10.19 -16.52
CA GLU A 68 -18.04 -11.18 -17.43
C GLU A 68 -19.49 -11.58 -17.09
N ARG A 69 -19.91 -11.30 -15.86
CA ARG A 69 -21.26 -11.62 -15.38
C ARG A 69 -22.01 -10.37 -14.91
N PRO A 70 -22.50 -9.52 -15.83
CA PRO A 70 -23.19 -8.27 -15.49
C PRO A 70 -24.38 -8.45 -14.53
N ARG A 71 -25.01 -9.62 -14.53
CA ARG A 71 -26.11 -9.93 -13.58
C ARG A 71 -25.60 -9.97 -12.15
N VAL A 72 -24.41 -10.57 -11.91
CA VAL A 72 -23.77 -10.63 -10.58
C VAL A 72 -23.43 -9.23 -10.11
N SER A 73 -22.76 -8.45 -10.94
CA SER A 73 -22.43 -7.05 -10.65
C SER A 73 -23.68 -6.24 -10.31
N LYS A 74 -24.78 -6.38 -11.09
CA LYS A 74 -26.06 -5.71 -10.82
C LYS A 74 -26.69 -6.13 -9.48
N GLN A 75 -26.65 -7.42 -9.15
CA GLN A 75 -27.16 -7.91 -7.86
C GLN A 75 -26.37 -7.33 -6.69
N LEU A 76 -25.03 -7.32 -6.77
CA LEU A 76 -24.19 -6.75 -5.74
C LEU A 76 -24.42 -5.26 -5.53
N ARG A 77 -24.61 -4.49 -6.62
CA ARG A 77 -24.97 -3.06 -6.54
C ARG A 77 -26.33 -2.81 -5.86
N THR A 78 -27.25 -3.75 -5.98
CA THR A 78 -28.54 -3.66 -5.29
C THR A 78 -28.40 -3.88 -3.78
N VAL A 79 -27.48 -4.75 -3.38
CA VAL A 79 -27.18 -5.05 -1.97
C VAL A 79 -26.28 -3.97 -1.36
N TYR A 80 -25.18 -3.64 -2.03
CA TYR A 80 -24.18 -2.67 -1.57
C TYR A 80 -24.46 -1.30 -2.19
N ARG A 81 -25.35 -0.54 -1.57
CA ARG A 81 -25.75 0.79 -2.05
C ARG A 81 -24.75 1.89 -1.70
N PHE A 82 -23.92 1.65 -0.70
CA PHE A 82 -22.87 2.54 -0.23
C PHE A 82 -21.59 1.76 -0.22
N VAL A 83 -20.53 2.34 -0.76
CA VAL A 83 -19.21 1.73 -0.80
C VAL A 83 -18.24 2.67 -0.09
N CYS A 84 -17.66 2.19 1.03
CA CYS A 84 -16.63 2.90 1.75
C CYS A 84 -15.27 2.25 1.48
N VAL A 85 -14.29 3.05 1.09
CA VAL A 85 -12.91 2.59 0.86
C VAL A 85 -11.99 3.37 1.77
N ASP A 86 -11.26 2.66 2.62
CA ASP A 86 -10.21 3.20 3.46
C ASP A 86 -8.84 2.91 2.85
N GLU A 87 -7.83 3.73 3.19
CA GLU A 87 -6.46 3.62 2.69
C GLU A 87 -6.41 3.52 1.14
N PHE A 88 -7.19 4.35 0.48
CA PHE A 88 -7.37 4.28 -0.98
C PHE A 88 -6.05 4.38 -1.76
N GLN A 89 -5.05 5.09 -1.24
CA GLN A 89 -3.72 5.22 -1.85
C GLN A 89 -3.02 3.87 -2.05
N ASP A 90 -3.38 2.84 -1.27
CA ASP A 90 -2.81 1.49 -1.36
C ASP A 90 -3.55 0.57 -2.34
N THR A 91 -4.58 1.11 -3.01
CA THR A 91 -5.43 0.35 -3.93
C THR A 91 -4.68 -0.02 -5.21
N ASN A 92 -4.64 -1.31 -5.54
CA ASN A 92 -4.12 -1.81 -6.81
C ASN A 92 -5.18 -1.76 -7.93
N VAL A 93 -4.75 -2.10 -9.16
CA VAL A 93 -5.64 -2.04 -10.35
C VAL A 93 -6.85 -2.95 -10.21
N ALA A 94 -6.65 -4.19 -9.70
CA ALA A 94 -7.74 -5.15 -9.54
C ALA A 94 -8.80 -4.62 -8.56
N GLN A 95 -8.38 -4.13 -7.39
CA GLN A 95 -9.27 -3.54 -6.38
C GLN A 95 -10.02 -2.33 -6.94
N TYR A 96 -9.34 -1.46 -7.67
CA TYR A 96 -9.99 -0.30 -8.30
C TYR A 96 -11.04 -0.71 -9.33
N ARG A 97 -10.77 -1.72 -10.17
CA ARG A 97 -11.76 -2.23 -11.13
C ARG A 97 -12.95 -2.91 -10.45
N VAL A 98 -12.74 -3.59 -9.33
CA VAL A 98 -13.83 -4.11 -8.49
C VAL A 98 -14.69 -2.95 -7.96
N LEU A 99 -14.08 -1.90 -7.41
CA LEU A 99 -14.80 -0.68 -6.99
C LEU A 99 -15.64 -0.12 -8.15
N ARG A 100 -15.06 0.05 -9.33
CA ARG A 100 -15.75 0.55 -10.52
C ARG A 100 -16.90 -0.36 -10.98
N SER A 101 -16.79 -1.66 -10.75
CA SER A 101 -17.86 -2.61 -11.06
C SER A 101 -19.02 -2.54 -10.07
N LEU A 102 -18.75 -2.19 -8.82
CA LEU A 102 -19.76 -2.02 -7.76
C LEU A 102 -20.40 -0.64 -7.79
N ALA A 103 -19.66 0.38 -8.18
CA ALA A 103 -20.08 1.78 -8.21
C ALA A 103 -19.69 2.39 -9.58
N PRO A 104 -20.38 2.05 -10.70
CA PRO A 104 -19.98 2.49 -12.03
C PRO A 104 -20.39 3.94 -12.36
N ASP A 105 -21.41 4.47 -11.69
CA ASP A 105 -22.00 5.76 -12.02
C ASP A 105 -21.17 6.90 -11.38
N LYS A 106 -21.16 8.08 -12.01
CA LYS A 106 -20.40 9.23 -11.52
C LYS A 106 -20.89 9.73 -10.16
N ASP A 107 -22.19 9.66 -9.95
CA ASP A 107 -22.92 10.04 -8.73
C ASP A 107 -23.15 8.87 -7.77
N ALA A 108 -22.41 7.77 -7.94
CA ALA A 108 -22.51 6.62 -7.05
C ALA A 108 -22.18 7.00 -5.59
N ASN A 109 -22.86 6.35 -4.65
CA ASN A 109 -22.61 6.56 -3.22
C ASN A 109 -21.28 5.93 -2.79
N VAL A 110 -20.19 6.62 -3.03
CA VAL A 110 -18.84 6.23 -2.60
C VAL A 110 -18.33 7.17 -1.54
N PHE A 111 -17.68 6.63 -0.53
CA PHE A 111 -16.96 7.37 0.49
C PHE A 111 -15.53 6.85 0.53
N ILE A 112 -14.59 7.72 0.21
CA ILE A 112 -13.18 7.35 0.02
C ILE A 112 -12.33 8.09 1.06
N VAL A 113 -11.51 7.34 1.77
CA VAL A 113 -10.50 7.89 2.67
C VAL A 113 -9.12 7.48 2.17
N GLY A 114 -8.20 8.42 2.11
CA GLY A 114 -6.85 8.17 1.65
C GLY A 114 -5.92 9.35 1.85
N ASP A 115 -4.63 9.09 1.75
CA ASP A 115 -3.58 10.07 1.85
C ASP A 115 -2.50 9.81 0.78
N ASP A 116 -2.48 10.62 -0.27
CA ASP A 116 -1.55 10.50 -1.39
C ASP A 116 -0.08 10.72 -0.98
N ASP A 117 0.18 11.35 0.17
CA ASP A 117 1.51 11.47 0.77
C ASP A 117 2.01 10.15 1.41
N GLN A 118 1.11 9.17 1.61
CA GLN A 118 1.41 7.89 2.24
C GLN A 118 1.49 6.71 1.26
N VAL A 119 1.72 6.95 -0.02
CA VAL A 119 1.88 5.88 -1.03
C VAL A 119 3.22 5.16 -0.82
N ILE A 120 3.27 4.22 0.13
CA ILE A 120 4.47 3.44 0.46
C ILE A 120 4.44 2.02 -0.10
N TYR A 121 3.30 1.57 -0.65
CA TYR A 121 3.11 0.24 -1.22
C TYR A 121 3.15 0.21 -2.76
N GLN A 122 4.03 1.00 -3.38
CA GLN A 122 4.20 1.01 -4.85
C GLN A 122 4.53 -0.38 -5.42
N TRP A 123 5.21 -1.24 -4.65
CA TRP A 123 5.46 -2.63 -5.01
C TRP A 123 4.16 -3.48 -5.13
N ASN A 124 3.08 -3.04 -4.51
CA ASN A 124 1.73 -3.63 -4.61
C ASN A 124 0.93 -3.05 -5.77
N VAL A 125 1.59 -2.35 -6.70
CA VAL A 125 0.94 -1.68 -7.84
C VAL A 125 0.03 -0.52 -7.41
N ALA A 126 0.17 -0.02 -6.20
CA ALA A 126 -0.41 1.24 -5.77
C ALA A 126 0.24 2.39 -6.58
N SER A 127 -0.55 3.37 -6.96
CA SER A 127 -0.07 4.48 -7.78
C SER A 127 -0.65 5.80 -7.31
N PRO A 128 0.16 6.86 -7.18
CA PRO A 128 -0.32 8.22 -6.91
C PRO A 128 -1.34 8.72 -7.95
N THR A 129 -1.23 8.21 -9.20
CA THR A 129 -2.17 8.58 -10.28
C THR A 129 -3.59 8.05 -10.02
N ARG A 130 -3.77 7.09 -9.11
CA ARG A 130 -5.06 6.48 -8.80
C ARG A 130 -6.07 7.48 -8.24
N VAL A 131 -5.59 8.46 -7.45
CA VAL A 131 -6.44 9.53 -6.94
C VAL A 131 -6.98 10.38 -8.10
N ARG A 132 -6.14 10.72 -9.08
CA ARG A 132 -6.59 11.45 -10.28
C ARG A 132 -7.57 10.66 -11.14
N GLU A 133 -7.37 9.34 -11.26
CA GLU A 133 -8.34 8.46 -11.93
C GLU A 133 -9.69 8.44 -11.20
N LEU A 134 -9.68 8.47 -9.87
CA LEU A 134 -10.88 8.55 -9.04
C LEU A 134 -11.66 9.84 -9.32
N GLU A 135 -11.01 10.99 -9.34
CA GLU A 135 -11.60 12.31 -9.64
C GLU A 135 -12.17 12.39 -11.07
N GLN A 136 -11.59 11.67 -12.02
CA GLN A 136 -12.13 11.58 -13.38
C GLN A 136 -13.40 10.71 -13.46
N HIS A 137 -13.51 9.72 -12.59
CA HIS A 137 -14.57 8.73 -12.63
C HIS A 137 -15.78 9.07 -11.77
N TYR A 138 -15.62 9.91 -10.73
CA TYR A 138 -16.67 10.25 -9.79
C TYR A 138 -16.76 11.76 -9.57
N ASP A 139 -17.99 12.22 -9.35
CA ASP A 139 -18.26 13.60 -8.95
C ASP A 139 -18.07 13.72 -7.43
N LEU A 140 -16.81 13.93 -7.01
CA LEU A 140 -16.43 13.93 -5.60
C LEU A 140 -16.44 15.32 -4.99
N THR A 141 -16.89 15.39 -3.73
CA THR A 141 -16.60 16.52 -2.85
C THR A 141 -15.40 16.16 -1.99
N THR A 142 -14.28 16.87 -2.18
CA THR A 142 -13.07 16.62 -1.41
C THR A 142 -13.08 17.41 -0.11
N ILE A 143 -12.86 16.71 1.01
CA ILE A 143 -12.72 17.29 2.34
C ILE A 143 -11.32 16.98 2.85
N GLN A 144 -10.55 18.00 3.20
CA GLN A 144 -9.23 17.83 3.80
C GLN A 144 -9.33 17.78 5.32
N LEU A 145 -8.54 16.89 5.93
CA LEU A 145 -8.46 16.71 7.38
C LEU A 145 -7.03 17.03 7.85
N PRO A 146 -6.66 18.32 8.00
CA PRO A 146 -5.31 18.72 8.35
C PRO A 146 -4.97 18.50 9.82
N GLU A 147 -5.96 18.34 10.70
CA GLU A 147 -5.78 18.19 12.13
C GLU A 147 -5.20 16.84 12.50
N ASN A 148 -4.01 16.83 13.10
CA ASN A 148 -3.30 15.62 13.54
C ASN A 148 -3.37 15.48 15.06
N TYR A 149 -4.13 14.49 15.52
CA TYR A 149 -4.32 14.17 16.95
C TYR A 149 -3.35 13.09 17.44
N ARG A 150 -2.49 12.56 16.57
CA ARG A 150 -1.58 11.44 16.86
C ARG A 150 -0.21 11.91 17.31
N CYS A 151 0.38 12.82 16.58
CA CYS A 151 1.79 13.20 16.72
C CYS A 151 1.95 14.56 17.42
N PRO A 152 3.03 14.75 18.20
CA PRO A 152 3.39 16.06 18.76
C PRO A 152 3.80 17.03 17.64
N PRO A 153 3.80 18.36 17.94
CA PRO A 153 4.05 19.41 16.93
C PRO A 153 5.39 19.26 16.20
N GLU A 154 6.41 18.86 16.91
CA GLU A 154 7.79 18.71 16.38
C GLU A 154 7.86 17.63 15.31
N VAL A 155 7.19 16.49 15.54
CA VAL A 155 7.09 15.39 14.54
C VAL A 155 6.28 15.83 13.32
N VAL A 156 5.17 16.55 13.54
CA VAL A 156 4.34 17.08 12.45
C VAL A 156 5.11 18.11 11.63
N ALA A 157 5.89 18.98 12.28
CA ALA A 157 6.72 19.98 11.60
C ALA A 157 7.79 19.30 10.71
N LEU A 158 8.46 18.25 11.22
CA LEU A 158 9.43 17.49 10.45
C LEU A 158 8.77 16.78 9.25
N ALA A 159 7.63 16.15 9.45
CA ALA A 159 6.87 15.51 8.38
C ALA A 159 6.46 16.50 7.29
N ASN A 160 5.93 17.67 7.68
CA ASN A 160 5.59 18.75 6.74
C ASN A 160 6.82 19.25 5.97
N ALA A 161 7.97 19.41 6.63
CA ALA A 161 9.21 19.86 6.00
C ALA A 161 9.74 18.82 4.99
N LEU A 162 9.55 17.54 5.27
CA LEU A 162 9.97 16.46 4.37
C LEU A 162 9.04 16.35 3.14
N ILE A 163 7.72 16.37 3.37
CA ILE A 163 6.75 16.02 2.33
C ILE A 163 6.63 17.06 1.21
N VAL A 164 7.03 18.31 1.45
CA VAL A 164 7.05 19.36 0.40
C VAL A 164 7.99 19.04 -0.75
N HIS A 165 8.93 18.12 -0.55
CA HIS A 165 9.83 17.64 -1.61
C HIS A 165 9.22 16.54 -2.49
N ASN A 166 8.00 16.07 -2.18
CA ASN A 166 7.30 15.10 -3.00
C ASN A 166 6.66 15.79 -4.22
N GLY A 167 7.26 15.61 -5.40
CA GLY A 167 6.76 16.21 -6.65
C GLY A 167 5.43 15.66 -7.16
N GLU A 168 4.93 14.56 -6.59
CA GLU A 168 3.65 13.93 -6.98
C GLU A 168 2.49 14.33 -6.05
N ARG A 169 2.78 15.14 -5.04
CA ARG A 169 1.80 15.64 -4.08
C ARG A 169 0.75 16.52 -4.75
N SER A 170 -0.50 16.42 -4.31
CA SER A 170 -1.57 17.33 -4.74
C SER A 170 -1.25 18.77 -4.34
N ALA A 171 -1.30 19.70 -5.30
CA ALA A 171 -0.83 21.08 -5.12
C ALA A 171 -1.62 21.87 -4.06
N GLU A 172 -2.91 21.55 -3.88
CA GLU A 172 -3.83 22.25 -2.95
C GLU A 172 -3.86 21.61 -1.56
N LYS A 173 -3.03 20.60 -1.29
CA LYS A 173 -3.05 19.89 -0.02
C LYS A 173 -2.51 20.74 1.12
N MET A 174 -3.32 20.92 2.16
CA MET A 174 -2.97 21.69 3.36
C MET A 174 -1.86 20.97 4.16
N PRO A 175 -0.97 21.72 4.83
CA PRO A 175 -0.05 21.14 5.80
C PRO A 175 -0.80 20.57 7.00
N LEU A 176 -0.26 19.53 7.63
CA LEU A 176 -0.81 18.98 8.86
C LEU A 176 -0.61 19.95 10.03
N LEU A 177 -1.59 20.00 10.93
CA LEU A 177 -1.59 20.80 12.15
C LEU A 177 -1.67 19.87 13.36
N SER A 178 -0.66 19.86 14.22
CA SER A 178 -0.73 19.05 15.44
C SER A 178 -1.74 19.65 16.42
N MET A 179 -2.63 18.81 16.90
CA MET A 179 -3.60 19.15 17.97
C MET A 179 -3.11 18.71 19.35
N LYS A 180 -1.92 18.12 19.44
CA LYS A 180 -1.26 17.80 20.71
C LYS A 180 -0.45 18.99 21.23
N ALA A 181 -0.34 19.09 22.54
CA ALA A 181 0.63 19.97 23.16
C ALA A 181 2.06 19.49 22.85
N GLY A 182 2.99 20.42 22.67
CA GLY A 182 4.40 20.09 22.57
C GLY A 182 4.90 19.43 23.85
N THR A 183 5.92 18.62 23.73
CA THR A 183 6.52 17.90 24.88
C THR A 183 7.37 18.81 25.75
N GLY A 184 7.73 20.01 25.27
CA GLY A 184 8.65 20.94 25.93
C GLY A 184 10.12 20.53 25.85
N GLU A 185 10.40 19.33 25.34
CA GLU A 185 11.72 18.78 25.03
C GLU A 185 11.80 18.52 23.52
N ASP A 186 13.01 18.37 22.99
CA ASP A 186 13.17 17.95 21.60
C ASP A 186 12.91 16.43 21.52
N PRO A 187 11.74 16.00 20.98
CA PRO A 187 11.36 14.59 20.97
C PRO A 187 12.02 13.80 19.83
N ILE A 188 12.89 14.43 19.05
CA ILE A 188 13.50 13.84 17.85
C ILE A 188 15.01 13.88 17.97
N ASP A 189 15.60 12.68 18.05
CA ASP A 189 17.04 12.49 18.00
C ASP A 189 17.45 11.97 16.62
N LEU A 190 18.47 12.57 16.02
CA LEU A 190 19.15 12.05 14.84
C LEU A 190 20.48 11.43 15.25
N LEU A 191 20.56 10.12 15.15
CA LEU A 191 21.74 9.36 15.52
C LEU A 191 22.45 8.81 14.29
N SER A 192 23.78 8.85 14.30
CA SER A 192 24.63 8.27 13.28
C SER A 192 25.58 7.26 13.89
N PHE A 193 25.75 6.11 13.24
CA PHE A 193 26.60 5.03 13.70
C PHE A 193 27.66 4.69 12.64
N GLU A 194 28.77 4.14 13.07
CA GLU A 194 29.92 3.81 12.20
C GLU A 194 29.59 2.69 11.19
N ASN A 195 28.73 1.76 11.59
CA ASN A 195 28.31 0.61 10.78
C ASN A 195 27.01 -0.01 11.30
N ASP A 196 26.44 -0.91 10.52
CA ASP A 196 25.15 -1.59 10.80
C ASP A 196 25.15 -2.36 12.15
N GLN A 197 26.32 -2.87 12.58
CA GLN A 197 26.41 -3.59 13.85
C GLN A 197 26.30 -2.61 15.03
N ARG A 198 27.00 -1.49 14.97
CA ARG A 198 26.94 -0.43 15.98
C ARG A 198 25.54 0.24 16.01
N GLU A 199 24.91 0.39 14.85
CA GLU A 199 23.53 0.85 14.78
C GLU A 199 22.59 -0.09 15.52
N ALA A 200 22.67 -1.40 15.27
CA ALA A 200 21.82 -2.39 15.93
C ALA A 200 22.02 -2.44 17.45
N GLU A 201 23.29 -2.35 17.91
CA GLU A 201 23.66 -2.29 19.32
C GLU A 201 23.10 -1.01 19.98
N GLY A 202 23.30 0.15 19.35
CA GLY A 202 22.80 1.44 19.85
C GLY A 202 21.27 1.50 19.92
N ILE A 203 20.56 0.96 18.92
CA ILE A 203 19.11 0.84 18.96
C ILE A 203 18.68 -0.06 20.13
N ALA A 204 19.35 -1.19 20.34
CA ALA A 204 19.04 -2.09 21.45
C ALA A 204 19.25 -1.43 22.82
N GLU A 205 20.32 -0.64 22.98
CA GLU A 205 20.58 0.15 24.21
C GLU A 205 19.49 1.18 24.45
N LEU A 206 19.08 1.93 23.42
CA LEU A 206 17.99 2.91 23.51
C LEU A 206 16.67 2.24 23.93
N VAL A 207 16.32 1.12 23.31
CA VAL A 207 15.12 0.36 23.67
C VAL A 207 15.21 -0.12 25.13
N LYS A 208 16.32 -0.72 25.56
CA LYS A 208 16.54 -1.17 26.94
C LYS A 208 16.41 0.00 27.94
N ALA A 209 16.96 1.16 27.61
CA ALA A 209 16.86 2.37 28.43
C ALA A 209 15.38 2.83 28.59
N ARG A 210 14.63 2.87 27.50
CA ARG A 210 13.19 3.22 27.52
C ARG A 210 12.36 2.23 28.36
N LEU A 211 12.61 0.93 28.21
CA LEU A 211 11.94 -0.09 29.01
C LEU A 211 12.27 0.03 30.50
N SER A 212 13.55 0.33 30.82
CA SER A 212 14.00 0.55 32.20
C SER A 212 13.39 1.80 32.83
N SER A 213 13.02 2.80 32.04
CA SER A 213 12.30 3.99 32.52
C SER A 213 10.77 3.78 32.67
N GLY A 214 10.28 2.55 32.45
CA GLY A 214 8.88 2.18 32.65
C GLY A 214 8.00 2.25 31.41
N VAL A 215 8.58 2.52 30.22
CA VAL A 215 7.83 2.43 28.96
C VAL A 215 7.52 0.97 28.65
N ARG A 216 6.28 0.67 28.30
CA ARG A 216 5.88 -0.71 28.00
C ARG A 216 6.44 -1.16 26.66
N PRO A 217 6.84 -2.42 26.47
CA PRO A 217 7.32 -2.93 25.18
C PRO A 217 6.32 -2.70 24.03
N ALA A 218 5.03 -2.75 24.31
CA ALA A 218 3.98 -2.49 23.31
C ALA A 218 3.90 -1.03 22.83
N ASP A 219 4.55 -0.10 23.52
CA ASP A 219 4.59 1.32 23.18
C ASP A 219 5.90 1.71 22.43
N VAL A 220 6.77 0.73 22.17
CA VAL A 220 8.03 0.92 21.44
C VAL A 220 7.97 0.19 20.11
N VAL A 221 8.31 0.88 19.03
CA VAL A 221 8.42 0.27 17.70
C VAL A 221 9.75 0.64 17.06
N VAL A 222 10.37 -0.34 16.40
CA VAL A 222 11.53 -0.13 15.54
C VAL A 222 11.10 -0.40 14.11
N LEU A 223 11.26 0.60 13.25
CA LEU A 223 10.87 0.53 11.85
C LEU A 223 12.13 0.49 10.97
N ALA A 224 12.08 -0.28 9.90
CA ALA A 224 13.12 -0.30 8.88
C ALA A 224 12.51 -0.44 7.49
N ARG A 225 13.24 -0.02 6.46
CA ARG A 225 12.78 -0.09 5.08
C ARG A 225 12.61 -1.53 4.56
N ALA A 226 13.32 -2.49 5.13
CA ALA A 226 13.23 -3.90 4.78
C ALA A 226 13.38 -4.77 6.04
N THR A 227 12.61 -5.86 6.12
CA THR A 227 12.61 -6.80 7.26
C THR A 227 14.01 -7.33 7.59
N LYS A 228 14.84 -7.59 6.57
CA LYS A 228 16.21 -8.07 6.74
C LYS A 228 17.07 -7.13 7.61
N LEU A 229 16.82 -5.82 7.59
CA LEU A 229 17.54 -4.86 8.42
C LEU A 229 17.19 -5.01 9.90
N LEU A 230 15.98 -5.47 10.22
CA LEU A 230 15.55 -5.69 11.60
C LEU A 230 16.17 -6.94 12.25
N GLU A 231 16.67 -7.91 11.47
CA GLU A 231 17.25 -9.15 12.00
C GLU A 231 18.45 -8.89 12.93
N ARG A 232 19.26 -7.88 12.62
CA ARG A 232 20.40 -7.50 13.46
C ARG A 232 19.95 -6.86 14.77
N VAL A 233 18.95 -5.99 14.69
CA VAL A 233 18.35 -5.35 15.88
C VAL A 233 17.71 -6.40 16.77
N GLN A 234 16.99 -7.36 16.20
CA GLN A 234 16.42 -8.48 16.97
C GLN A 234 17.48 -9.29 17.71
N LYS A 235 18.61 -9.59 17.06
CA LYS A 235 19.75 -10.28 17.71
C LYS A 235 20.35 -9.46 18.84
N ALA A 236 20.54 -8.16 18.64
CA ALA A 236 21.08 -7.26 19.65
C ALA A 236 20.13 -7.05 20.86
N LEU A 237 18.82 -7.09 20.61
CA LEU A 237 17.80 -7.04 21.69
C LEU A 237 17.74 -8.34 22.50
N ALA A 238 18.05 -9.49 21.88
CA ALA A 238 18.03 -10.80 22.54
C ALA A 238 19.31 -11.10 23.34
N ALA A 239 20.40 -10.35 23.10
CA ALA A 239 21.67 -10.46 23.83
C ALA A 239 21.65 -9.65 25.13
#